data_6402a81462b64040323d64690f15d59f
#
_entry.id   6402a81462b64040323d64690f15d59f
#
_cell.length_a   1.000
_cell.length_b   1.000
_cell.length_c   1.000
_cell.angle_alpha   90.00
_cell.angle_beta   90.00
_cell.angle_gamma   90.00
#
_symmetry.space_group_name_H-M   'P 1'
#
loop_
_entity.id
_entity.type
_entity.pdbx_description
1 polymer ?
#
loop_
_entity_poly.entity_id
_entity_poly.type
_entity_poly.pdbx_seq_one_letter_code
_entity_poly.pdbx_strand_id
1 'polypeptide(L)'
;MKKKVVAMFLAAVMAFSLVACGSKSDNGGSGDASGTETIKLGGVGPLTGGYANYGLSVQHGAELAVKEINAAGGVNGKQLELSFQDSQGDPESAVAAYGKLMDWGMNVSLGTVLSGETASVVAAAKADDVLVMETTGSADKCIDGNDKAFRICFYDSYQGTAAADYLTDNALATEVGVFYQSDNDYSVGLYNAFVAECQNTGVTIKETQTFTTATNTDFSTQVNALASSGVKVVFIPIYAEEASTFLTQ
;
A
#
# COMPACT_ATOMS: atom_id res chain seq x y z
N MET A 1 -70.27 36.27 34.08
CA MET A 1 -69.29 36.58 33.03
C MET A 1 -67.95 35.78 33.12
N LYS A 2 -67.43 35.47 34.31
CA LYS A 2 -66.18 34.75 34.52
C LYS A 2 -66.17 33.31 33.99
N LYS A 3 -67.30 32.59 34.04
CA LYS A 3 -67.42 31.20 33.57
C LYS A 3 -67.46 31.04 32.05
N LYS A 4 -67.89 32.07 31.29
CA LYS A 4 -67.93 32.07 29.82
C LYS A 4 -66.56 32.40 29.22
N VAL A 5 -65.75 33.21 29.91
CA VAL A 5 -64.39 33.56 29.46
C VAL A 5 -63.42 32.40 29.64
N VAL A 6 -63.60 31.62 30.75
CA VAL A 6 -62.77 30.42 30.98
C VAL A 6 -63.08 29.31 29.95
N ALA A 7 -64.36 29.16 29.57
CA ALA A 7 -64.74 28.19 28.53
C ALA A 7 -64.21 28.57 27.15
N MET A 8 -64.11 29.87 26.86
CA MET A 8 -63.57 30.35 25.58
C MET A 8 -62.04 30.19 25.49
N PHE A 9 -61.34 30.34 26.63
CA PHE A 9 -59.89 30.10 26.69
C PHE A 9 -59.54 28.58 26.59
N LEU A 10 -60.34 27.70 27.18
CA LEU A 10 -60.12 26.25 27.04
C LEU A 10 -60.41 25.75 25.61
N ALA A 11 -61.40 26.34 24.93
CA ALA A 11 -61.68 26.00 23.52
C ALA A 11 -60.55 26.47 22.56
N ALA A 12 -59.91 27.60 22.87
CA ALA A 12 -58.76 28.10 22.07
C ALA A 12 -57.51 27.29 22.26
N VAL A 13 -57.26 26.72 23.48
CA VAL A 13 -56.11 25.85 23.74
C VAL A 13 -56.28 24.47 23.08
N MET A 14 -57.51 23.96 23.00
CA MET A 14 -57.80 22.69 22.31
C MET A 14 -57.75 22.84 20.78
N ALA A 15 -58.01 23.99 20.22
CA ALA A 15 -57.86 24.23 18.76
C ALA A 15 -56.40 24.29 18.30
N PHE A 16 -55.47 24.70 19.19
CA PHE A 16 -54.03 24.70 18.87
C PHE A 16 -53.39 23.33 18.96
N SER A 17 -53.94 22.37 19.69
CA SER A 17 -53.41 20.99 19.80
C SER A 17 -53.83 20.07 18.66
N LEU A 18 -54.79 20.45 17.82
CA LEU A 18 -55.26 19.63 16.68
C LEU A 18 -54.56 19.94 15.36
N VAL A 19 -53.69 20.99 15.31
CA VAL A 19 -52.89 21.32 14.13
C VAL A 19 -51.58 20.55 14.08
N ALA A 20 -51.18 19.83 15.14
CA ALA A 20 -49.95 19.07 15.21
C ALA A 20 -50.07 17.60 14.71
N CYS A 21 -51.22 17.16 14.25
CA CYS A 21 -51.44 15.81 13.71
C CYS A 21 -52.22 15.82 12.39
N GLY A 22 -51.92 16.74 11.51
CA GLY A 22 -52.37 16.75 10.12
C GLY A 22 -51.34 16.12 9.24
N SER A 23 -51.44 14.82 9.03
CA SER A 23 -50.74 14.13 7.94
C SER A 23 -51.15 14.75 6.62
N LYS A 24 -50.34 15.58 6.04
CA LYS A 24 -50.36 15.85 4.62
C LYS A 24 -49.43 14.85 3.93
N SER A 25 -50.03 13.88 3.28
CA SER A 25 -49.46 13.30 2.10
C SER A 25 -49.38 14.42 1.07
N ASP A 26 -48.22 15.00 0.91
CA ASP A 26 -47.83 15.70 -0.30
C ASP A 26 -46.57 15.03 -0.81
N ASN A 27 -46.78 14.44 -1.95
CA ASN A 27 -45.83 13.94 -2.90
C ASN A 27 -44.83 15.05 -3.26
N GLY A 28 -43.53 14.75 -3.19
CA GLY A 28 -42.51 15.59 -3.81
C GLY A 28 -41.62 16.32 -2.83
N GLY A 29 -40.55 15.70 -2.53
CA GLY A 29 -39.42 16.24 -1.84
C GLY A 29 -38.76 15.16 -1.02
N SER A 30 -38.11 14.21 -1.68
CA SER A 30 -36.95 13.57 -1.07
C SER A 30 -36.05 14.68 -0.62
N GLY A 31 -36.17 15.08 0.64
CA GLY A 31 -35.03 15.63 1.33
C GLY A 31 -34.01 14.52 1.30
N ASP A 32 -33.12 14.60 0.30
CA ASP A 32 -31.84 13.94 0.39
C ASP A 32 -31.32 14.26 1.79
N ALA A 33 -31.33 13.26 2.65
CA ALA A 33 -30.26 13.18 3.60
C ALA A 33 -29.02 13.18 2.70
N SER A 34 -28.43 14.33 2.49
CA SER A 34 -27.10 14.51 1.91
C SER A 34 -26.18 13.73 2.85
N GLY A 35 -26.17 12.43 2.70
CA GLY A 35 -25.06 11.62 3.13
C GLY A 35 -23.89 12.24 2.39
N THR A 36 -23.00 12.90 3.10
CA THR A 36 -21.78 13.43 2.55
C THR A 36 -21.11 12.26 1.83
N GLU A 37 -21.19 12.29 0.49
CA GLU A 37 -20.62 11.27 -0.36
C GLU A 37 -19.14 11.16 0.02
N THR A 38 -18.71 10.01 0.52
CA THR A 38 -17.32 9.78 0.90
C THR A 38 -16.54 9.26 -0.30
N ILE A 39 -15.24 9.57 -0.34
CA ILE A 39 -14.31 8.96 -1.29
C ILE A 39 -13.63 7.81 -0.54
N LYS A 40 -13.84 6.59 -1.01
CA LYS A 40 -13.32 5.38 -0.39
C LYS A 40 -11.95 5.02 -0.97
N LEU A 41 -10.94 5.05 -0.13
CA LEU A 41 -9.57 4.66 -0.43
C LEU A 41 -9.31 3.25 0.10
N GLY A 42 -8.83 2.36 -0.73
CA GLY A 42 -8.45 1.01 -0.33
C GLY A 42 -6.95 0.81 -0.40
N GLY A 43 -6.37 0.20 0.62
CA GLY A 43 -4.97 -0.24 0.61
C GLY A 43 -4.87 -1.73 0.93
N VAL A 44 -3.87 -2.38 0.40
CA VAL A 44 -3.54 -3.78 0.67
C VAL A 44 -2.08 -3.86 1.09
N GLY A 45 -1.75 -4.69 2.05
CA GLY A 45 -0.36 -4.92 2.41
C GLY A 45 -0.22 -5.90 3.56
N PRO A 46 0.99 -6.38 3.85
CA PRO A 46 1.23 -7.29 4.95
C PRO A 46 1.04 -6.55 6.28
N LEU A 47 -0.04 -6.83 6.99
CA LEU A 47 -0.27 -6.30 8.34
C LEU A 47 0.15 -7.31 9.41
N THR A 48 0.37 -8.55 9.01
CA THR A 48 0.85 -9.67 9.84
C THR A 48 1.99 -10.40 9.15
N GLY A 49 2.73 -11.24 9.90
CA GLY A 49 3.89 -11.99 9.36
C GLY A 49 5.18 -11.16 9.33
N GLY A 50 6.21 -11.69 8.65
CA GLY A 50 7.57 -11.16 8.64
C GLY A 50 7.72 -9.78 7.99
N TYR A 51 6.81 -9.42 7.10
CA TYR A 51 6.82 -8.14 6.39
C TYR A 51 5.86 -7.09 6.99
N ALA A 52 5.27 -7.37 8.16
CA ALA A 52 4.25 -6.51 8.76
C ALA A 52 4.75 -5.07 9.05
N ASN A 53 6.02 -4.89 9.34
CA ASN A 53 6.63 -3.57 9.56
C ASN A 53 6.49 -2.64 8.34
N TYR A 54 6.54 -3.19 7.12
CA TYR A 54 6.33 -2.40 5.89
C TYR A 54 4.86 -2.02 5.74
N GLY A 55 3.95 -3.00 5.83
CA GLY A 55 2.51 -2.78 5.65
C GLY A 55 1.93 -1.83 6.69
N LEU A 56 2.28 -2.01 7.96
CA LEU A 56 1.85 -1.13 9.05
C LEU A 56 2.36 0.30 8.88
N SER A 57 3.59 0.47 8.37
CA SER A 57 4.14 1.81 8.09
C SER A 57 3.35 2.53 7.01
N VAL A 58 2.99 1.84 5.92
CA VAL A 58 2.17 2.40 4.84
C VAL A 58 0.75 2.70 5.34
N GLN A 59 0.13 1.77 6.08
CA GLN A 59 -1.20 1.97 6.67
C GLN A 59 -1.23 3.20 7.55
N HIS A 60 -0.31 3.33 8.51
CA HIS A 60 -0.26 4.48 9.42
C HIS A 60 -0.03 5.80 8.68
N GLY A 61 0.80 5.79 7.62
CA GLY A 61 1.00 6.97 6.78
C GLY A 61 -0.29 7.39 6.06
N ALA A 62 -1.02 6.43 5.51
CA ALA A 62 -2.30 6.66 4.86
C ALA A 62 -3.38 7.15 5.85
N GLU A 63 -3.47 6.55 7.04
CA GLU A 63 -4.38 6.98 8.12
C GLU A 63 -4.12 8.42 8.55
N LEU A 64 -2.83 8.78 8.72
CA LEU A 64 -2.44 10.15 9.07
C LEU A 64 -2.86 11.14 7.98
N ALA A 65 -2.56 10.85 6.72
CA ALA A 65 -2.93 11.70 5.59
C ALA A 65 -4.44 11.88 5.48
N VAL A 66 -5.22 10.80 5.59
CA VAL A 66 -6.69 10.86 5.58
C VAL A 66 -7.22 11.72 6.72
N LYS A 67 -6.67 11.56 7.93
CA LYS A 67 -7.05 12.38 9.08
C LYS A 67 -6.79 13.87 8.85
N GLU A 68 -5.63 14.23 8.30
CA GLU A 68 -5.27 15.64 8.03
C GLU A 68 -6.14 16.24 6.92
N ILE A 69 -6.35 15.51 5.82
CA ILE A 69 -7.19 15.96 4.70
C ILE A 69 -8.63 16.16 5.17
N ASN A 70 -9.17 15.23 5.96
CA ASN A 70 -10.53 15.33 6.49
C ASN A 70 -10.68 16.49 7.46
N ALA A 71 -9.68 16.74 8.30
CA ALA A 71 -9.67 17.91 9.21
C ALA A 71 -9.64 19.25 8.44
N ALA A 72 -9.04 19.27 7.25
CA ALA A 72 -9.02 20.42 6.36
C ALA A 72 -10.31 20.58 5.52
N GLY A 73 -11.31 19.71 5.69
CA GLY A 73 -12.60 19.78 4.99
C GLY A 73 -12.77 18.73 3.88
N GLY A 74 -11.83 17.79 3.74
CA GLY A 74 -11.88 16.73 2.74
C GLY A 74 -11.47 17.19 1.33
N VAL A 75 -11.78 16.41 0.34
CA VAL A 75 -11.50 16.68 -1.08
C VAL A 75 -12.79 17.16 -1.76
N ASN A 76 -12.82 18.42 -2.18
CA ASN A 76 -14.01 19.06 -2.73
C ASN A 76 -15.24 18.94 -1.80
N GLY A 77 -15.03 19.04 -0.49
CA GLY A 77 -16.07 18.92 0.52
C GLY A 77 -16.49 17.49 0.85
N LYS A 78 -15.92 16.48 0.20
CA LYS A 78 -16.16 15.05 0.48
C LYS A 78 -15.10 14.56 1.46
N GLN A 79 -15.54 13.79 2.47
CA GLN A 79 -14.62 13.14 3.40
C GLN A 79 -14.00 11.90 2.76
N LEU A 80 -12.77 11.60 3.14
CA LEU A 80 -12.08 10.37 2.78
C LEU A 80 -12.40 9.27 3.81
N GLU A 81 -12.63 8.07 3.34
CA GLU A 81 -12.76 6.86 4.15
C GLU A 81 -11.68 5.87 3.72
N LEU A 82 -10.91 5.33 4.66
CA LEU A 82 -9.82 4.40 4.40
C LEU A 82 -10.17 3.01 4.91
N SER A 83 -9.97 2.00 4.06
CA SER A 83 -9.93 0.60 4.46
C SER A 83 -8.60 -0.01 4.02
N PHE A 84 -7.89 -0.64 4.95
CA PHE A 84 -6.64 -1.33 4.67
C PHE A 84 -6.79 -2.82 4.99
N GLN A 85 -6.39 -3.71 4.06
CA GLN A 85 -6.58 -5.15 4.16
C GLN A 85 -5.26 -5.87 4.23
N ASP A 86 -5.19 -6.90 5.08
CA ASP A 86 -3.99 -7.74 5.25
C ASP A 86 -3.81 -8.70 4.09
N SER A 87 -2.65 -8.65 3.45
CA SER A 87 -2.20 -9.58 2.40
C SER A 87 -1.34 -10.71 2.94
N GLN A 88 -0.83 -10.59 4.16
CA GLN A 88 0.14 -11.51 4.77
C GLN A 88 1.47 -11.64 3.98
N GLY A 89 1.73 -10.75 3.02
CA GLY A 89 2.90 -10.81 2.15
C GLY A 89 2.78 -11.80 0.98
N ASP A 90 1.56 -12.28 0.70
CA ASP A 90 1.28 -13.28 -0.32
C ASP A 90 0.46 -12.70 -1.47
N PRO A 91 0.87 -12.88 -2.75
CA PRO A 91 0.18 -12.30 -3.89
C PRO A 91 -1.27 -12.77 -4.09
N GLU A 92 -1.60 -14.03 -3.78
CA GLU A 92 -2.97 -14.56 -3.92
C GLU A 92 -3.87 -13.95 -2.83
N SER A 93 -3.36 -13.88 -1.60
CA SER A 93 -4.02 -13.21 -0.47
C SER A 93 -4.23 -11.72 -0.75
N ALA A 94 -3.28 -11.05 -1.41
CA ALA A 94 -3.40 -9.64 -1.81
C ALA A 94 -4.54 -9.42 -2.82
N VAL A 95 -4.68 -10.28 -3.81
CA VAL A 95 -5.80 -10.23 -4.77
C VAL A 95 -7.14 -10.48 -4.07
N ALA A 96 -7.20 -11.43 -3.12
CA ALA A 96 -8.40 -11.67 -2.33
C ALA A 96 -8.75 -10.47 -1.42
N ALA A 97 -7.75 -9.82 -0.83
CA ALA A 97 -7.89 -8.60 -0.03
C ALA A 97 -8.39 -7.42 -0.89
N TYR A 98 -7.85 -7.26 -2.10
CA TYR A 98 -8.33 -6.29 -3.09
C TYR A 98 -9.81 -6.52 -3.43
N GLY A 99 -10.22 -7.77 -3.66
CA GLY A 99 -11.62 -8.11 -3.93
C GLY A 99 -12.57 -7.66 -2.81
N LYS A 100 -12.17 -7.81 -1.53
CA LYS A 100 -12.96 -7.29 -0.40
C LYS A 100 -13.10 -5.77 -0.42
N LEU A 101 -12.07 -5.06 -0.88
CA LEU A 101 -12.12 -3.60 -1.03
C LEU A 101 -13.08 -3.20 -2.16
N MET A 102 -13.13 -3.96 -3.25
CA MET A 102 -14.10 -3.76 -4.32
C MET A 102 -15.54 -3.98 -3.82
N ASP A 103 -15.79 -5.04 -3.07
CA ASP A 103 -17.09 -5.31 -2.45
C ASP A 103 -17.50 -4.21 -1.45
N TRP A 104 -16.54 -3.60 -0.76
CA TRP A 104 -16.77 -2.44 0.12
C TRP A 104 -17.11 -1.17 -0.68
N GLY A 105 -16.84 -1.15 -1.97
CA GLY A 105 -17.09 -0.03 -2.87
C GLY A 105 -15.94 0.98 -2.94
N MET A 106 -14.70 0.50 -2.94
CA MET A 106 -13.49 1.31 -3.13
C MET A 106 -13.56 2.14 -4.41
N ASN A 107 -13.17 3.41 -4.34
CA ASN A 107 -13.08 4.30 -5.49
C ASN A 107 -11.66 4.40 -6.05
N VAL A 108 -10.65 4.37 -5.20
CA VAL A 108 -9.23 4.49 -5.56
C VAL A 108 -8.43 3.50 -4.73
N SER A 109 -7.56 2.75 -5.39
CA SER A 109 -6.61 1.87 -4.71
C SER A 109 -5.32 2.62 -4.39
N LEU A 110 -4.87 2.51 -3.14
CA LEU A 110 -3.53 2.95 -2.72
C LEU A 110 -2.45 1.90 -3.06
N GLY A 111 -2.81 0.91 -3.87
CA GLY A 111 -1.92 -0.17 -4.26
C GLY A 111 -1.67 -1.16 -3.13
N THR A 112 -0.49 -1.72 -3.18
CA THR A 112 -0.01 -2.66 -2.18
C THR A 112 1.29 -2.17 -1.53
N VAL A 113 2.12 -3.10 -1.05
CA VAL A 113 3.37 -2.75 -0.37
C VAL A 113 4.57 -3.48 -0.98
N LEU A 114 4.44 -4.78 -1.24
CA LEU A 114 5.51 -5.61 -1.79
C LEU A 114 5.35 -5.77 -3.31
N SER A 115 6.45 -5.82 -4.04
CA SER A 115 6.45 -5.82 -5.52
C SER A 115 5.65 -6.97 -6.14
N GLY A 116 5.76 -8.20 -5.61
CA GLY A 116 5.01 -9.35 -6.12
C GLY A 116 3.50 -9.22 -5.93
N GLU A 117 3.07 -8.65 -4.81
CA GLU A 117 1.66 -8.32 -4.55
C GLU A 117 1.15 -7.25 -5.51
N THR A 118 1.98 -6.20 -5.72
CA THR A 118 1.63 -5.07 -6.59
C THR A 118 1.31 -5.54 -7.99
N ALA A 119 2.16 -6.36 -8.60
CA ALA A 119 1.92 -6.87 -9.95
C ALA A 119 0.58 -7.60 -10.06
N SER A 120 0.24 -8.42 -9.06
CA SER A 120 -1.00 -9.21 -9.03
C SER A 120 -2.24 -8.32 -8.85
N VAL A 121 -2.20 -7.36 -7.92
CA VAL A 121 -3.32 -6.45 -7.66
C VAL A 121 -3.50 -5.45 -8.80
N VAL A 122 -2.43 -4.94 -9.40
CA VAL A 122 -2.50 -4.03 -10.57
C VAL A 122 -3.15 -4.73 -11.77
N ALA A 123 -2.87 -6.02 -11.96
CA ALA A 123 -3.54 -6.80 -13.00
C ALA A 123 -5.05 -6.97 -12.73
N ALA A 124 -5.45 -7.22 -11.48
CA ALA A 124 -6.86 -7.28 -11.08
C ALA A 124 -7.56 -5.91 -11.24
N ALA A 125 -6.93 -4.84 -10.76
CA ALA A 125 -7.46 -3.47 -10.85
C ALA A 125 -7.67 -3.00 -12.30
N LYS A 126 -6.87 -3.48 -13.24
CA LYS A 126 -7.09 -3.22 -14.68
C LYS A 126 -8.40 -3.79 -15.16
N ALA A 127 -8.77 -5.00 -14.73
CA ALA A 127 -10.04 -5.64 -15.13
C ALA A 127 -11.26 -4.88 -14.58
N ASP A 128 -11.10 -4.27 -13.39
CA ASP A 128 -12.15 -3.51 -12.70
C ASP A 128 -12.15 -2.01 -13.05
N ASP A 129 -11.23 -1.56 -13.92
CA ASP A 129 -11.08 -0.17 -14.35
C ASP A 129 -10.79 0.81 -13.20
N VAL A 130 -10.11 0.36 -12.14
CA VAL A 130 -9.79 1.13 -10.92
C VAL A 130 -8.45 1.83 -11.07
N LEU A 131 -8.40 3.10 -10.62
CA LEU A 131 -7.14 3.85 -10.46
C LEU A 131 -6.33 3.26 -9.31
N VAL A 132 -5.06 2.97 -9.58
CA VAL A 132 -4.08 2.53 -8.59
C VAL A 132 -2.99 3.58 -8.42
N MET A 133 -2.74 3.98 -7.18
CA MET A 133 -1.60 4.78 -6.79
C MET A 133 -0.69 3.93 -5.90
N GLU A 134 0.28 3.25 -6.51
CA GLU A 134 1.20 2.36 -5.80
C GLU A 134 2.16 3.15 -4.92
N THR A 135 2.32 2.72 -3.67
CA THR A 135 3.08 3.45 -2.66
C THR A 135 4.54 3.02 -2.57
N THR A 136 4.83 1.73 -2.55
CA THR A 136 6.17 1.19 -2.25
C THR A 136 6.63 0.04 -3.15
N GLY A 137 5.75 -0.59 -3.91
CA GLY A 137 6.12 -1.63 -4.87
C GLY A 137 7.05 -1.08 -5.95
N SER A 138 8.35 -1.38 -5.83
CA SER A 138 9.42 -0.73 -6.60
C SER A 138 9.89 -1.51 -7.82
N ALA A 139 9.58 -2.80 -7.96
CA ALA A 139 9.95 -3.57 -9.14
C ALA A 139 9.43 -2.91 -10.43
N ASP A 140 10.29 -2.83 -11.45
CA ASP A 140 10.01 -2.05 -12.65
C ASP A 140 8.68 -2.44 -13.31
N LYS A 141 8.34 -3.72 -13.26
CA LYS A 141 7.15 -4.29 -13.90
C LYS A 141 5.87 -4.26 -13.08
N CYS A 142 5.93 -3.81 -11.81
CA CYS A 142 4.76 -3.95 -10.94
C CYS A 142 3.52 -3.18 -11.40
N ILE A 143 3.67 -2.11 -12.17
CA ILE A 143 2.55 -1.33 -12.73
C ILE A 143 2.38 -1.50 -14.23
N ASP A 144 3.15 -2.37 -14.87
CA ASP A 144 3.12 -2.57 -16.30
C ASP A 144 1.75 -3.08 -16.77
N GLY A 145 1.37 -2.63 -17.97
CA GLY A 145 0.16 -3.08 -18.64
C GLY A 145 -1.14 -2.52 -18.11
N ASN A 146 -1.13 -1.63 -17.10
CA ASN A 146 -2.30 -0.89 -16.62
C ASN A 146 -2.04 0.62 -16.71
N ASP A 147 -2.71 1.29 -17.64
CA ASP A 147 -2.59 2.73 -17.88
C ASP A 147 -3.26 3.61 -16.80
N LYS A 148 -3.96 2.99 -15.85
CA LYS A 148 -4.49 3.61 -14.63
C LYS A 148 -3.68 3.30 -13.39
N ALA A 149 -2.52 2.64 -13.51
CA ALA A 149 -1.61 2.40 -12.41
C ALA A 149 -0.46 3.40 -12.45
N PHE A 150 -0.27 4.09 -11.34
CA PHE A 150 0.80 5.06 -11.12
C PHE A 150 1.55 4.66 -9.86
N ARG A 151 2.79 5.10 -9.74
CA ARG A 151 3.63 4.83 -8.59
C ARG A 151 4.34 6.10 -8.12
N ILE A 152 4.53 6.25 -6.81
CA ILE A 152 5.23 7.40 -6.21
C ILE A 152 6.63 7.05 -5.71
N CYS A 153 6.98 5.76 -5.57
CA CYS A 153 8.33 5.33 -5.24
C CYS A 153 9.22 5.24 -6.48
N PHE A 154 10.52 5.09 -6.25
CA PHE A 154 11.53 4.87 -7.29
C PHE A 154 11.46 3.45 -7.86
N TYR A 155 12.27 3.19 -8.91
CA TYR A 155 12.38 1.90 -9.58
C TYR A 155 13.53 1.07 -9.02
N ASP A 156 13.41 -0.25 -9.02
CA ASP A 156 14.50 -1.17 -8.65
C ASP A 156 15.69 -1.03 -9.57
N SER A 157 15.47 -0.80 -10.86
CA SER A 157 16.54 -0.52 -11.82
C SER A 157 17.36 0.69 -11.41
N TYR A 158 16.74 1.77 -10.93
CA TYR A 158 17.45 2.93 -10.41
C TYR A 158 18.24 2.62 -9.15
N GLN A 159 17.68 1.86 -8.21
CA GLN A 159 18.38 1.49 -6.97
C GLN A 159 19.61 0.61 -7.25
N GLY A 160 19.45 -0.41 -8.11
CA GLY A 160 20.54 -1.31 -8.48
C GLY A 160 21.69 -0.57 -9.14
N THR A 161 21.38 0.31 -10.11
CA THR A 161 22.35 1.18 -10.76
C THR A 161 23.05 2.09 -9.74
N ALA A 162 22.27 2.82 -8.92
CA ALA A 162 22.82 3.74 -7.93
C ALA A 162 23.73 3.03 -6.90
N ALA A 163 23.43 1.77 -6.56
CA ALA A 163 24.28 0.99 -5.65
C ALA A 163 25.66 0.69 -6.27
N ALA A 164 25.71 0.32 -7.54
CA ALA A 164 26.99 0.09 -8.24
C ALA A 164 27.79 1.38 -8.43
N ASP A 165 27.14 2.48 -8.82
CA ASP A 165 27.75 3.81 -8.92
C ASP A 165 28.32 4.26 -7.58
N TYR A 166 27.55 4.07 -6.48
CA TYR A 166 28.00 4.44 -5.15
C TYR A 166 29.28 3.73 -4.72
N LEU A 167 29.47 2.46 -5.09
CA LEU A 167 30.70 1.72 -4.82
C LEU A 167 31.90 2.37 -5.51
N THR A 168 31.73 2.78 -6.74
CA THR A 168 32.78 3.37 -7.58
C THR A 168 33.08 4.81 -7.19
N ASP A 169 32.06 5.65 -7.06
CA ASP A 169 32.18 7.06 -6.74
C ASP A 169 32.84 7.30 -5.39
N ASN A 170 32.61 6.39 -4.45
CA ASN A 170 33.21 6.46 -3.10
C ASN A 170 34.43 5.55 -2.92
N ALA A 171 34.90 4.90 -3.98
CA ALA A 171 36.05 3.99 -3.97
C ALA A 171 35.95 2.91 -2.85
N LEU A 172 34.75 2.35 -2.63
CA LEU A 172 34.47 1.42 -1.55
C LEU A 172 34.98 0.01 -1.85
N ALA A 173 34.79 -0.47 -3.08
CA ALA A 173 35.22 -1.78 -3.53
C ALA A 173 35.28 -1.87 -5.06
N THR A 174 36.24 -2.67 -5.56
CA THR A 174 36.33 -3.08 -6.98
C THR A 174 35.89 -4.54 -7.17
N GLU A 175 35.81 -5.30 -6.09
CA GLU A 175 35.30 -6.69 -6.04
C GLU A 175 34.22 -6.80 -4.97
N VAL A 176 33.08 -7.39 -5.33
CA VAL A 176 31.91 -7.52 -4.43
C VAL A 176 31.34 -8.93 -4.47
N GLY A 177 30.70 -9.31 -3.38
CA GLY A 177 29.76 -10.42 -3.34
C GLY A 177 28.32 -9.93 -3.56
N VAL A 178 27.44 -10.84 -3.95
CA VAL A 178 26.01 -10.58 -4.01
C VAL A 178 25.25 -11.70 -3.30
N PHE A 179 24.25 -11.33 -2.53
CA PHE A 179 23.33 -12.28 -1.93
C PHE A 179 21.89 -11.81 -2.17
N TYR A 180 21.07 -12.59 -2.87
CA TYR A 180 19.74 -12.16 -3.25
C TYR A 180 18.73 -13.31 -3.25
N GLN A 181 17.45 -12.97 -3.18
CA GLN A 181 16.35 -13.93 -3.27
C GLN A 181 15.95 -14.14 -4.73
N SER A 182 16.13 -15.37 -5.24
CA SER A 182 15.99 -15.66 -6.67
C SER A 182 14.55 -15.85 -7.16
N ASP A 183 13.59 -15.98 -6.26
CA ASP A 183 12.15 -16.11 -6.54
C ASP A 183 11.33 -14.90 -6.08
N ASN A 184 11.96 -13.73 -5.90
CA ASN A 184 11.31 -12.50 -5.47
C ASN A 184 11.56 -11.37 -6.48
N ASP A 185 10.50 -10.76 -7.00
CA ASP A 185 10.56 -9.75 -8.06
C ASP A 185 11.41 -8.52 -7.70
N TYR A 186 11.28 -8.02 -6.46
CA TYR A 186 12.08 -6.93 -5.93
C TYR A 186 13.56 -7.26 -5.92
N SER A 187 13.91 -8.40 -5.32
CA SER A 187 15.29 -8.83 -5.15
C SER A 187 15.99 -9.11 -6.50
N VAL A 188 15.27 -9.75 -7.42
CA VAL A 188 15.75 -10.05 -8.78
C VAL A 188 15.91 -8.77 -9.60
N GLY A 189 14.97 -7.83 -9.50
CA GLY A 189 15.04 -6.55 -10.22
C GLY A 189 16.28 -5.75 -9.84
N LEU A 190 16.53 -5.60 -8.55
CA LEU A 190 17.72 -4.94 -8.00
C LEU A 190 19.01 -5.65 -8.41
N TYR A 191 19.04 -6.98 -8.28
CA TYR A 191 20.20 -7.79 -8.69
C TYR A 191 20.56 -7.56 -10.17
N ASN A 192 19.58 -7.65 -11.05
CA ASN A 192 19.80 -7.50 -12.49
C ASN A 192 20.34 -6.11 -12.85
N ALA A 193 19.77 -5.06 -12.27
CA ALA A 193 20.23 -3.69 -12.51
C ALA A 193 21.64 -3.45 -11.95
N PHE A 194 21.93 -3.96 -10.75
CA PHE A 194 23.25 -3.87 -10.16
C PHE A 194 24.31 -4.60 -11.01
N VAL A 195 24.03 -5.83 -11.47
CA VAL A 195 24.91 -6.60 -12.34
C VAL A 195 25.19 -5.87 -13.65
N ALA A 196 24.16 -5.32 -14.27
CA ALA A 196 24.30 -4.55 -15.51
C ALA A 196 25.20 -3.33 -15.32
N GLU A 197 25.03 -2.58 -14.23
CA GLU A 197 25.84 -1.39 -13.96
C GLU A 197 27.25 -1.71 -13.52
N CYS A 198 27.47 -2.82 -12.84
CA CYS A 198 28.85 -3.29 -12.54
C CYS A 198 29.69 -3.48 -13.81
N GLN A 199 29.09 -3.82 -14.96
CA GLN A 199 29.80 -3.92 -16.23
C GLN A 199 30.26 -2.54 -16.75
N ASN A 200 29.49 -1.48 -16.47
CA ASN A 200 29.80 -0.11 -16.86
C ASN A 200 30.87 0.53 -15.94
N THR A 201 30.74 0.26 -14.63
CA THR A 201 31.62 0.85 -13.60
C THR A 201 32.91 0.09 -13.38
N GLY A 202 33.05 -1.12 -13.94
CA GLY A 202 34.24 -1.96 -13.77
C GLY A 202 34.28 -2.70 -12.42
N VAL A 203 33.22 -2.67 -11.65
CA VAL A 203 33.10 -3.48 -10.43
C VAL A 203 32.92 -4.96 -10.80
N THR A 204 33.74 -5.83 -10.21
CA THR A 204 33.70 -7.28 -10.46
C THR A 204 32.85 -7.97 -9.42
N ILE A 205 31.83 -8.72 -9.84
CA ILE A 205 31.07 -9.61 -8.97
C ILE A 205 31.85 -10.92 -8.86
N LYS A 206 32.46 -11.14 -7.70
CA LYS A 206 33.35 -12.27 -7.45
C LYS A 206 32.62 -13.51 -6.98
N GLU A 207 31.55 -13.33 -6.23
CA GLU A 207 30.74 -14.40 -5.67
C GLU A 207 29.27 -13.99 -5.68
N THR A 208 28.39 -14.92 -6.06
CA THR A 208 26.94 -14.72 -6.02
C THR A 208 26.29 -15.89 -5.32
N GLN A 209 25.54 -15.60 -4.28
CA GLN A 209 24.78 -16.58 -3.52
C GLN A 209 23.30 -16.24 -3.55
N THR A 210 22.44 -17.25 -3.48
CA THR A 210 21.00 -17.08 -3.55
C THR A 210 20.28 -17.91 -2.51
N PHE A 211 19.04 -17.51 -2.27
CA PHE A 211 18.04 -18.31 -1.56
C PHE A 211 16.67 -18.15 -2.23
N THR A 212 15.69 -18.90 -1.76
CA THR A 212 14.29 -18.82 -2.18
C THR A 212 13.39 -18.70 -0.95
N THR A 213 12.12 -18.39 -1.15
CA THR A 213 11.09 -18.39 -0.09
C THR A 213 11.10 -19.70 0.73
N ALA A 214 11.39 -20.85 0.08
CA ALA A 214 11.45 -22.13 0.77
C ALA A 214 12.73 -22.34 1.60
N THR A 215 13.76 -21.50 1.46
CA THR A 215 15.08 -21.65 2.08
C THR A 215 15.54 -20.39 2.80
N ASN A 216 14.63 -19.59 3.33
CA ASN A 216 14.91 -18.25 3.89
C ASN A 216 15.20 -18.23 5.41
N THR A 217 15.46 -19.40 6.02
CA THR A 217 15.63 -19.49 7.48
C THR A 217 17.08 -19.70 7.95
N ASP A 218 17.94 -20.20 7.06
CA ASP A 218 19.36 -20.46 7.36
C ASP A 218 20.22 -20.15 6.13
N PHE A 219 21.15 -19.24 6.28
CA PHE A 219 22.05 -18.77 5.23
C PHE A 219 23.53 -19.10 5.51
N SER A 220 23.81 -19.94 6.52
CA SER A 220 25.18 -20.29 6.95
C SER A 220 26.05 -20.76 5.78
N THR A 221 25.49 -21.53 4.84
CA THR A 221 26.21 -21.99 3.65
C THR A 221 26.59 -20.84 2.74
N GLN A 222 25.66 -19.93 2.46
CA GLN A 222 25.87 -18.78 1.59
C GLN A 222 26.83 -17.76 2.23
N VAL A 223 26.69 -17.50 3.53
CA VAL A 223 27.60 -16.65 4.30
C VAL A 223 29.02 -17.20 4.25
N ASN A 224 29.22 -18.51 4.47
CA ASN A 224 30.53 -19.15 4.40
C ASN A 224 31.14 -19.09 3.00
N ALA A 225 30.35 -19.23 1.94
CA ALA A 225 30.82 -19.09 0.55
C ALA A 225 31.29 -17.67 0.25
N LEU A 226 30.47 -16.66 0.62
CA LEU A 226 30.85 -15.25 0.48
C LEU A 226 32.11 -14.89 1.29
N ALA A 227 32.21 -15.34 2.53
CA ALA A 227 33.39 -15.12 3.35
C ALA A 227 34.64 -15.78 2.75
N SER A 228 34.52 -17.00 2.23
CA SER A 228 35.63 -17.75 1.61
C SER A 228 36.09 -17.16 0.29
N SER A 229 35.23 -16.42 -0.40
CA SER A 229 35.59 -15.69 -1.63
C SER A 229 36.55 -14.52 -1.38
N GLY A 230 36.62 -14.04 -0.15
CA GLY A 230 37.50 -12.95 0.29
C GLY A 230 36.97 -11.56 -0.05
N VAL A 231 35.73 -11.42 -0.54
CA VAL A 231 35.09 -10.11 -0.74
C VAL A 231 34.94 -9.37 0.59
N LYS A 232 35.00 -8.04 0.53
CA LYS A 232 34.86 -7.17 1.72
C LYS A 232 33.56 -6.42 1.73
N VAL A 233 32.86 -6.37 0.61
CA VAL A 233 31.56 -5.74 0.43
C VAL A 233 30.60 -6.74 -0.20
N VAL A 234 29.41 -6.82 0.30
CA VAL A 234 28.33 -7.67 -0.23
C VAL A 234 27.11 -6.79 -0.50
N PHE A 235 26.60 -6.83 -1.71
CA PHE A 235 25.32 -6.24 -2.06
C PHE A 235 24.19 -7.22 -1.71
N ILE A 236 23.22 -6.76 -0.89
CA ILE A 236 22.19 -7.62 -0.31
C ILE A 236 20.80 -7.00 -0.60
N PRO A 237 20.27 -7.14 -1.82
CA PRO A 237 18.96 -6.62 -2.20
C PRO A 237 17.83 -7.55 -1.74
N ILE A 238 17.54 -7.55 -0.44
CA ILE A 238 16.54 -8.42 0.19
C ILE A 238 15.73 -7.63 1.23
N TYR A 239 14.63 -8.21 1.72
CA TYR A 239 13.84 -7.58 2.76
C TYR A 239 14.49 -7.70 4.14
N ALA A 240 13.99 -6.91 5.11
CA ALA A 240 14.63 -6.72 6.40
C ALA A 240 14.69 -7.99 7.27
N GLU A 241 13.71 -8.88 7.16
CA GLU A 241 13.68 -10.14 7.91
C GLU A 241 14.84 -11.03 7.51
N GLU A 242 14.99 -11.28 6.21
CA GLU A 242 16.07 -12.09 5.66
C GLU A 242 17.43 -11.42 5.83
N ALA A 243 17.49 -10.08 5.71
CA ALA A 243 18.71 -9.32 5.96
C ALA A 243 19.16 -9.45 7.43
N SER A 244 18.23 -9.42 8.37
CA SER A 244 18.53 -9.65 9.79
C SER A 244 19.07 -11.06 10.03
N THR A 245 18.46 -12.07 9.40
CA THR A 245 18.93 -13.46 9.49
C THR A 245 20.34 -13.60 8.92
N PHE A 246 20.60 -13.03 7.73
CA PHE A 246 21.92 -13.05 7.10
C PHE A 246 23.01 -12.39 7.96
N LEU A 247 22.70 -11.24 8.57
CA LEU A 247 23.67 -10.48 9.37
C LEU A 247 23.99 -11.10 10.73
N THR A 248 23.21 -12.07 11.17
CA THR A 248 23.41 -12.75 12.48
C THR A 248 24.12 -14.11 12.34
N GLN A 249 24.40 -14.56 11.14
CA GLN A 249 25.10 -15.81 10.83
C GLN A 249 26.50 -15.56 10.27
#